data_4396f8479ff19b50bf3a752b0b4325ab
#
_entry.id   4396f8479ff19b50bf3a752b0b4325ab
#
_cell.length_a   1.000
_cell.length_b   1.000
_cell.length_c   1.000
_cell.angle_alpha   90.00
_cell.angle_beta   90.00
_cell.angle_gamma   90.00
#
_symmetry.space_group_name_H-M   'P 1'
#
loop_
_entity.id
_entity.type
_entity.pdbx_description
1 polymer ?
#
loop_
_entity_poly.entity_id
_entity_poly.type
_entity_poly.pdbx_seq_one_letter_code
_entity_poly.pdbx_strand_id
1 'polypeptide(L)' 'GYSYATFNHKVIKSVDDININDEIEMALIDGNVKAKIVSKEKKNGK' A
#
# COMPACT_ATOMS: atom_id res chain seq x y z
N GLY A 1 4.20 0.22 17.71
CA GLY A 1 3.35 -0.40 16.77
C GLY A 1 3.81 -0.22 15.35
N TYR A 2 3.16 -0.89 14.48
CA TYR A 2 3.50 -0.79 13.08
C TYR A 2 2.25 -1.00 12.26
N SER A 3 2.36 -0.68 10.99
CA SER A 3 1.24 -0.83 10.08
C SER A 3 1.71 -1.54 8.82
N TYR A 4 0.76 -2.01 8.06
CA TYR A 4 1.06 -2.59 6.78
C TYR A 4 -0.11 -2.35 5.84
N ALA A 5 0.18 -2.45 4.55
CA ALA A 5 -0.82 -2.23 3.52
C ALA A 5 -1.06 -3.51 2.75
N THR A 6 -2.31 -3.71 2.34
CA THR A 6 -2.66 -4.88 1.56
C THR A 6 -3.47 -4.46 0.34
N PHE A 7 -3.40 -5.28 -0.67
CA PHE A 7 -4.18 -5.12 -1.88
C PHE A 7 -4.64 -6.51 -2.29
N ASN A 8 -5.96 -6.68 -2.41
CA ASN A 8 -6.56 -7.98 -2.72
C ASN A 8 -6.11 -9.04 -1.72
N HIS A 9 -6.07 -8.64 -0.45
CA HIS A 9 -5.73 -9.55 0.66
C HIS A 9 -4.28 -10.00 0.67
N LYS A 10 -3.43 -9.34 -0.13
CA LYS A 10 -2.01 -9.64 -0.12
C LYS A 10 -1.24 -8.45 0.40
N VAL A 11 -0.24 -8.71 1.22
CA VAL A 11 0.60 -7.64 1.76
C VAL A 11 1.41 -7.04 0.62
N ILE A 12 1.41 -5.71 0.58
CA ILE A 12 2.15 -4.98 -0.44
C ILE A 12 3.59 -4.87 0.00
N LYS A 13 4.50 -5.34 -0.83
CA LYS A 13 5.92 -5.31 -0.51
C LYS A 13 6.70 -4.40 -1.44
N SER A 14 6.12 -4.00 -2.54
CA SER A 14 6.83 -3.21 -3.54
C SER A 14 5.84 -2.29 -4.21
N VAL A 15 6.34 -1.16 -4.72
CA VAL A 15 5.49 -0.26 -5.48
C VAL A 15 5.02 -0.90 -6.78
N ASP A 16 5.69 -1.96 -7.20
CA ASP A 16 5.26 -2.68 -8.40
C ASP A 16 4.04 -3.54 -8.16
N ASP A 17 3.66 -3.74 -6.90
CA ASP A 17 2.49 -4.54 -6.55
C ASP A 17 1.20 -3.78 -6.73
N ILE A 18 1.26 -2.47 -6.92
CA ILE A 18 0.08 -1.62 -7.01
C ILE A 18 0.18 -0.71 -8.22
N ASN A 19 -0.95 -0.19 -8.63
CA ASN A 19 -1.02 0.73 -9.75
C ASN A 19 -1.81 1.96 -9.35
N ILE A 20 -1.67 3.01 -10.16
CA ILE A 20 -2.45 4.23 -9.93
C ILE A 20 -3.92 3.88 -10.01
N ASN A 21 -4.69 4.46 -9.11
CA ASN A 21 -6.14 4.27 -8.98
C ASN A 21 -6.52 2.96 -8.30
N ASP A 22 -5.55 2.15 -7.90
CA ASP A 22 -5.87 0.98 -7.08
C ASP A 22 -6.24 1.42 -5.68
N GLU A 23 -7.18 0.71 -5.09
CA GLU A 23 -7.58 0.96 -3.73
C GLU A 23 -6.93 -0.08 -2.83
N ILE A 24 -6.23 0.39 -1.81
CA ILE A 24 -5.53 -0.48 -0.89
C ILE A 24 -6.11 -0.30 0.51
N GLU A 25 -5.77 -1.21 1.38
CA GLU A 25 -6.19 -1.14 2.77
C GLU A 25 -4.96 -1.13 3.65
N MET A 26 -4.96 -0.21 4.61
CA MET A 26 -3.86 -0.11 5.56
C MET A 26 -4.36 -0.50 6.92
N ALA A 27 -3.65 -1.42 7.55
CA ALA A 27 -3.99 -1.87 8.89
C ALA A 27 -3.15 -1.09 9.88
N LEU A 28 -3.83 -0.42 10.81
CA LEU A 28 -3.20 0.33 11.87
C LEU A 28 -3.49 -0.35 13.19
N ILE A 29 -2.83 0.09 14.23
CA ILE A 29 -2.96 -0.58 15.51
C ILE A 29 -4.38 -0.50 16.07
N ASP A 30 -5.09 0.55 15.72
CA ASP A 30 -6.44 0.74 16.26
C ASP A 30 -7.53 0.64 15.20
N GLY A 31 -7.19 0.18 13.99
CA GLY A 31 -8.22 0.03 12.96
C GLY A 31 -7.61 -0.03 11.59
N ASN A 32 -8.46 0.05 10.60
CA ASN A 32 -8.06 -0.01 9.21
C ASN A 32 -8.54 1.21 8.47
N VAL A 33 -7.79 1.63 7.45
CA VAL A 33 -8.22 2.70 6.56
C VAL A 33 -8.06 2.22 5.13
N LYS A 34 -8.88 2.75 4.26
CA LYS A 34 -8.77 2.47 2.85
C LYS A 34 -8.23 3.71 2.15
N ALA A 35 -7.37 3.49 1.18
CA ALA A 35 -6.73 4.59 0.47
C ALA A 35 -6.66 4.26 -1.00
N LYS A 36 -6.68 5.31 -1.80
CA LYS A 36 -6.57 5.16 -3.24
C LYS A 36 -5.21 5.67 -3.68
N ILE A 37 -4.57 4.94 -4.55
CA ILE A 37 -3.25 5.31 -5.04
C ILE A 37 -3.40 6.44 -6.05
N VAL A 38 -2.86 7.59 -5.74
CA VAL A 38 -2.90 8.73 -6.66
C VAL A 38 -1.57 8.91 -7.37
N SER A 39 -0.50 8.41 -6.78
CA SER A 39 0.80 8.45 -7.44
C SER A 39 1.71 7.44 -6.78
N LYS A 40 2.69 7.00 -7.50
CA LYS A 40 3.70 6.12 -6.93
C LYS A 40 5.03 6.44 -7.58
N GLU A 41 6.08 6.17 -6.83
CA GLU A 41 7.42 6.45 -7.31
C GLU A 41 8.33 5.35 -6.82
N LYS A 42 9.07 4.76 -7.73
CA LYS A 42 10.00 3.69 -7.37
C LYS A 42 11.39 4.29 -7.19
N LYS A 43 11.99 3.96 -6.06
CA LYS A 43 13.36 4.40 -5.83
C LYS A 43 14.31 3.61 -6.70
N ASN A 44 15.20 4.30 -7.36
CA ASN A 44 16.24 3.65 -8.14
C ASN A 44 17.50 3.55 -7.35
N GLY A 45 18.12 2.54 -7.55
CA GLY A 45 19.28 2.55 -7.06
C GLY A 45 19.84 2.23 -6.00
N LYS A 46 20.48 2.13 -5.81
CA LYS A 46 21.16 1.88 -5.09
C LYS A 46 21.30 2.03 -4.26
#